data_b5f8135bf7909e09d5e4e9efc5fa8fac
#
_entry.id   b5f8135bf7909e09d5e4e9efc5fa8fac
#
_cell.length_a   1.000
_cell.length_b   1.000
_cell.length_c   1.000
_cell.angle_alpha   90.00
_cell.angle_beta   90.00
_cell.angle_gamma   90.00
#
_symmetry.space_group_name_H-M   'P 1'
#
loop_
_entity.id
_entity.type
_entity.pdbx_description
1 polymer ?
#
loop_
_entity_poly.entity_id
_entity_poly.type
_entity_poly.pdbx_seq_one_letter_code
_entity_poly.pdbx_strand_id
1 'polypeptide(L)'
;MIKQALFLLGALALCASVHAAGNAAEGQKKSTPCAACHGADGNTPVGPDFPKLAGQHKDYLYKVLSDYKSGTRKNAIMSGQVTNLSRQDMEDLAAYFSSRSGALHIVPLTRFKGGGH
;
A
#
# COMPACT_ATOMS: atom_id res chain seq x y z
N MET A 1 61.34 -3.58 -22.17
CA MET A 1 60.70 -3.94 -20.90
C MET A 1 59.50 -3.03 -20.72
N ILE A 2 58.32 -3.54 -21.06
CA ILE A 2 57.06 -2.78 -21.03
C ILE A 2 56.37 -3.16 -19.72
N LYS A 3 56.27 -2.23 -18.79
CA LYS A 3 55.54 -2.39 -17.56
C LYS A 3 54.07 -2.13 -17.85
N GLN A 4 53.28 -3.19 -17.92
CA GLN A 4 51.81 -3.09 -17.99
C GLN A 4 51.27 -2.81 -16.60
N ALA A 5 50.78 -1.58 -16.39
CA ALA A 5 50.02 -1.23 -15.22
C ALA A 5 48.56 -1.72 -15.41
N LEU A 6 48.17 -2.76 -14.71
CA LEU A 6 46.75 -3.19 -14.60
C LEU A 6 46.00 -2.15 -13.75
N PHE A 7 45.16 -1.36 -14.43
CA PHE A 7 44.11 -0.60 -13.75
C PHE A 7 42.92 -1.54 -13.42
N LEU A 8 42.86 -2.00 -12.17
CA LEU A 8 41.67 -2.63 -11.66
C LEU A 8 40.62 -1.54 -11.37
N LEU A 9 39.72 -1.30 -12.32
CA LEU A 9 38.50 -0.54 -12.05
C LEU A 9 37.58 -1.42 -11.19
N GLY A 10 37.56 -1.16 -9.90
CA GLY A 10 36.56 -1.71 -9.00
C GLY A 10 35.19 -1.09 -9.30
N ALA A 11 34.34 -1.83 -9.99
CA ALA A 11 32.94 -1.44 -10.15
C ALA A 11 32.23 -1.58 -8.78
N LEU A 12 32.05 -0.47 -8.08
CA LEU A 12 31.21 -0.40 -6.90
C LEU A 12 29.75 -0.50 -7.36
N ALA A 13 29.20 -1.72 -7.34
CA ALA A 13 27.78 -1.93 -7.59
C ALA A 13 26.99 -1.30 -6.42
N LEU A 14 26.46 -0.10 -6.61
CA LEU A 14 25.43 0.45 -5.75
C LEU A 14 24.19 -0.44 -5.90
N CYS A 15 23.97 -1.35 -4.95
CA CYS A 15 22.70 -2.01 -4.78
C CYS A 15 21.67 -0.98 -4.30
N ALA A 16 21.07 -0.23 -5.24
CA ALA A 16 19.87 0.52 -4.94
C ALA A 16 18.78 -0.49 -4.57
N SER A 17 18.33 -0.45 -3.32
CA SER A 17 17.18 -1.23 -2.89
C SER A 17 15.95 -0.71 -3.66
N VAL A 18 15.64 -1.36 -4.77
CA VAL A 18 14.40 -1.12 -5.50
C VAL A 18 13.28 -1.66 -4.61
N HIS A 19 12.62 -0.77 -3.88
CA HIS A 19 11.36 -1.14 -3.22
C HIS A 19 10.36 -1.45 -4.32
N ALA A 20 9.96 -2.71 -4.43
CA ALA A 20 8.95 -3.12 -5.37
C ALA A 20 7.64 -2.38 -5.06
N ALA A 21 6.97 -1.86 -6.08
CA ALA A 21 5.60 -1.39 -5.96
C ALA A 21 4.73 -2.52 -5.37
N GLY A 22 3.73 -2.16 -4.54
CA GLY A 22 2.90 -3.15 -3.85
C GLY A 22 2.26 -4.15 -4.82
N ASN A 23 2.22 -5.41 -4.40
CA ASN A 23 1.67 -6.53 -5.17
C ASN A 23 0.30 -6.92 -4.61
N ALA A 24 -0.77 -6.75 -5.41
CA ALA A 24 -2.13 -7.05 -4.99
C ALA A 24 -2.36 -8.54 -4.64
N ALA A 25 -1.70 -9.47 -5.33
CA ALA A 25 -1.83 -10.90 -5.05
C ALA A 25 -1.18 -11.26 -3.70
N GLU A 26 -0.03 -10.66 -3.37
CA GLU A 26 0.59 -10.80 -2.06
C GLU A 26 -0.23 -10.11 -0.97
N GLY A 27 -0.81 -8.94 -1.27
CA GLY A 27 -1.72 -8.24 -0.39
C GLY A 27 -2.97 -9.07 -0.06
N GLN A 28 -3.52 -9.79 -1.02
CA GLN A 28 -4.64 -10.70 -0.80
C GLN A 28 -4.31 -11.77 0.23
N LYS A 29 -3.14 -12.41 0.13
CA LYS A 29 -2.70 -13.42 1.08
C LYS A 29 -2.57 -12.87 2.51
N LYS A 30 -2.20 -11.61 2.63
CA LYS A 30 -1.98 -10.92 3.91
C LYS A 30 -3.24 -10.29 4.48
N SER A 31 -4.32 -10.21 3.71
CA SER A 31 -5.53 -9.45 4.07
C SER A 31 -6.47 -10.16 5.06
N THR A 32 -6.26 -11.44 5.36
CA THR A 32 -7.15 -12.23 6.23
C THR A 32 -7.43 -11.56 7.58
N PRO A 33 -6.47 -11.02 8.33
CA PRO A 33 -6.75 -10.31 9.57
C PRO A 33 -7.58 -9.04 9.37
N CYS A 34 -7.41 -8.36 8.25
CA CYS A 34 -8.14 -7.15 7.89
C CYS A 34 -9.61 -7.47 7.58
N ALA A 35 -9.83 -8.58 6.88
CA ALA A 35 -11.15 -9.05 6.48
C ALA A 35 -12.09 -9.31 7.66
N ALA A 36 -11.56 -9.67 8.82
CA ALA A 36 -12.34 -9.92 10.03
C ALA A 36 -13.22 -8.71 10.44
N CYS A 37 -12.78 -7.50 10.14
CA CYS A 37 -13.49 -6.26 10.45
C CYS A 37 -13.98 -5.53 9.19
N HIS A 38 -13.14 -5.46 8.15
CA HIS A 38 -13.42 -4.69 6.94
C HIS A 38 -14.21 -5.47 5.88
N GLY A 39 -14.49 -6.76 6.13
CA GLY A 39 -15.12 -7.67 5.18
C GLY A 39 -14.10 -8.34 4.25
N ALA A 40 -14.42 -9.54 3.75
CA ALA A 40 -13.52 -10.34 2.92
C ALA A 40 -13.16 -9.64 1.59
N ASP A 41 -14.05 -8.81 1.08
CA ASP A 41 -13.88 -8.02 -0.13
C ASP A 41 -13.37 -6.58 0.16
N GLY A 42 -13.26 -6.20 1.45
CA GLY A 42 -12.97 -4.84 1.87
C GLY A 42 -14.12 -3.84 1.61
N ASN A 43 -15.28 -4.30 1.17
CA ASN A 43 -16.44 -3.46 0.82
C ASN A 43 -17.65 -3.68 1.72
N THR A 44 -17.70 -4.80 2.44
CA THR A 44 -18.80 -5.18 3.32
C THR A 44 -18.31 -5.34 4.76
N PRO A 45 -18.04 -4.22 5.47
CA PRO A 45 -17.61 -4.26 6.87
C PRO A 45 -18.61 -4.99 7.76
N VAL A 46 -18.13 -5.57 8.85
CA VAL A 46 -18.97 -6.30 9.83
C VAL A 46 -19.80 -5.36 10.70
N GLY A 47 -19.58 -4.07 10.66
CA GLY A 47 -20.34 -3.06 11.40
C GLY A 47 -20.03 -1.64 10.94
N PRO A 48 -20.84 -0.65 11.39
CA PRO A 48 -20.76 0.73 10.91
C PRO A 48 -19.47 1.46 11.31
N ASP A 49 -18.78 0.97 12.35
CA ASP A 49 -17.55 1.58 12.85
C ASP A 49 -16.31 1.19 12.03
N PHE A 50 -16.45 0.23 11.13
CA PHE A 50 -15.35 -0.22 10.28
C PHE A 50 -15.50 0.34 8.87
N PRO A 51 -14.49 1.10 8.37
CA PRO A 51 -14.58 1.69 7.05
C PRO A 51 -14.45 0.67 5.92
N LYS A 52 -15.06 0.99 4.78
CA LYS A 52 -14.81 0.29 3.52
C LYS A 52 -13.42 0.66 3.00
N LEU A 53 -12.72 -0.33 2.46
CA LEU A 53 -11.36 -0.19 1.93
C LEU A 53 -11.32 -0.37 0.41
N ALA A 54 -12.21 -1.18 -0.14
CA ALA A 54 -12.25 -1.53 -1.56
C ALA A 54 -12.41 -0.30 -2.45
N GLY A 55 -11.49 -0.14 -3.40
CA GLY A 55 -11.48 0.97 -4.35
C GLY A 55 -10.91 2.29 -3.83
N GLN A 56 -10.40 2.31 -2.58
CA GLN A 56 -9.71 3.48 -2.05
C GLN A 56 -8.36 3.67 -2.77
N HIS A 57 -7.85 4.89 -2.82
CA HIS A 57 -6.55 5.20 -3.40
C HIS A 57 -5.43 4.43 -2.70
N LYS A 58 -4.55 3.79 -3.48
CA LYS A 58 -3.43 3.00 -2.94
C LYS A 58 -2.53 3.83 -2.03
N ASP A 59 -2.16 5.02 -2.46
CA ASP A 59 -1.27 5.90 -1.69
C ASP A 59 -1.90 6.34 -0.36
N TYR A 60 -3.22 6.57 -0.36
CA TYR A 60 -3.94 6.90 0.86
C TYR A 60 -3.99 5.71 1.82
N LEU A 61 -4.27 4.50 1.33
CA LEU A 61 -4.26 3.28 2.16
C LEU A 61 -2.89 3.04 2.77
N TYR A 62 -1.81 3.15 1.97
CA TYR A 62 -0.45 3.02 2.47
C TYR A 62 -0.13 4.07 3.54
N LYS A 63 -0.47 5.33 3.27
CA LYS A 63 -0.27 6.42 4.23
C LYS A 63 -0.97 6.15 5.55
N VAL A 64 -2.22 5.73 5.52
CA VAL A 64 -3.02 5.46 6.73
C VAL A 64 -2.42 4.31 7.54
N LEU A 65 -2.01 3.21 6.88
CA LEU A 65 -1.34 2.09 7.57
C LEU A 65 -0.03 2.55 8.22
N SER A 66 0.76 3.36 7.51
CA SER A 66 2.01 3.93 8.02
C SER A 66 1.77 4.87 9.20
N ASP A 67 0.74 5.69 9.14
CA ASP A 67 0.38 6.63 10.21
C ASP A 67 -0.05 5.88 11.49
N TYR A 68 -0.79 4.78 11.36
CA TYR A 68 -1.11 3.93 12.50
C TYR A 68 0.13 3.25 13.08
N LYS A 69 1.03 2.78 12.21
CA LYS A 69 2.27 2.12 12.65
C LYS A 69 3.21 3.07 13.36
N SER A 70 3.33 4.31 12.90
CA SER A 70 4.16 5.35 13.52
C SER A 70 3.53 5.99 14.76
N GLY A 71 2.22 5.78 15.00
CA GLY A 71 1.46 6.42 16.06
C GLY A 71 1.00 7.86 15.73
N THR A 72 1.24 8.34 14.52
CA THR A 72 0.74 9.64 14.04
C THR A 72 -0.79 9.65 13.98
N ARG A 73 -1.39 8.52 13.57
CA ARG A 73 -2.82 8.28 13.65
C ARG A 73 -3.10 7.29 14.78
N LYS A 74 -4.10 7.60 15.62
CA LYS A 74 -4.38 6.82 16.82
C LYS A 74 -5.71 6.08 16.69
N ASN A 75 -5.65 4.76 16.81
CA ASN A 75 -6.76 3.85 17.00
C ASN A 75 -6.18 2.55 17.55
N ALA A 76 -6.62 2.14 18.73
CA ALA A 76 -6.02 1.00 19.43
C ALA A 76 -6.11 -0.30 18.61
N ILE A 77 -7.23 -0.53 17.90
CA ILE A 77 -7.41 -1.73 17.08
C ILE A 77 -6.44 -1.69 15.89
N MET A 78 -6.46 -0.61 15.12
CA MET A 78 -5.63 -0.51 13.92
C MET A 78 -4.15 -0.46 14.25
N SER A 79 -3.73 0.20 15.31
CA SER A 79 -2.33 0.20 15.75
C SER A 79 -1.84 -1.22 16.07
N GLY A 80 -2.69 -2.04 16.70
CA GLY A 80 -2.40 -3.46 16.93
C GLY A 80 -2.26 -4.26 15.63
N GLN A 81 -3.12 -4.02 14.65
CA GLN A 81 -3.11 -4.73 13.37
C GLN A 81 -1.84 -4.45 12.54
N VAL A 82 -1.31 -3.23 12.60
CA VAL A 82 -0.15 -2.83 11.78
C VAL A 82 1.21 -3.06 12.44
N THR A 83 1.24 -3.43 13.72
CA THR A 83 2.48 -3.51 14.51
C THR A 83 3.56 -4.35 13.83
N ASN A 84 3.22 -5.51 13.31
CA ASN A 84 4.14 -6.47 12.71
C ASN A 84 4.25 -6.35 11.18
N LEU A 85 3.54 -5.41 10.55
CA LEU A 85 3.62 -5.22 9.11
C LEU A 85 4.93 -4.54 8.72
N SER A 86 5.62 -5.10 7.74
CA SER A 86 6.73 -4.42 7.07
C SER A 86 6.21 -3.32 6.15
N ARG A 87 7.12 -2.49 5.64
CA ARG A 87 6.78 -1.53 4.60
C ARG A 87 6.17 -2.22 3.39
N GLN A 88 6.79 -3.33 2.93
CA GLN A 88 6.29 -4.09 1.79
C GLN A 88 4.91 -4.67 2.05
N ASP A 89 4.63 -5.17 3.26
CA ASP A 89 3.30 -5.68 3.60
C ASP A 89 2.22 -4.59 3.48
N MET A 90 2.53 -3.39 3.93
CA MET A 90 1.60 -2.24 3.81
C MET A 90 1.40 -1.81 2.36
N GLU A 91 2.46 -1.84 1.52
CA GLU A 91 2.36 -1.57 0.08
C GLU A 91 1.49 -2.63 -0.62
N ASP A 92 1.67 -3.90 -0.29
CA ASP A 92 0.92 -5.02 -0.88
C ASP A 92 -0.56 -4.96 -0.49
N LEU A 93 -0.85 -4.73 0.79
CA LEU A 93 -2.22 -4.56 1.29
C LEU A 93 -2.92 -3.36 0.65
N ALA A 94 -2.21 -2.23 0.53
CA ALA A 94 -2.73 -1.05 -0.15
C ALA A 94 -3.03 -1.32 -1.62
N ALA A 95 -2.15 -2.04 -2.33
CA ALA A 95 -2.37 -2.46 -3.71
C ALA A 95 -3.59 -3.38 -3.84
N TYR A 96 -3.73 -4.34 -2.93
CA TYR A 96 -4.86 -5.27 -2.94
C TYR A 96 -6.20 -4.56 -2.76
N PHE A 97 -6.38 -3.82 -1.67
CA PHE A 97 -7.65 -3.17 -1.41
C PHE A 97 -7.99 -2.08 -2.42
N SER A 98 -7.01 -1.34 -2.93
CA SER A 98 -7.26 -0.34 -3.98
C SER A 98 -7.73 -0.96 -5.29
N SER A 99 -7.30 -2.18 -5.59
CA SER A 99 -7.69 -2.90 -6.81
C SER A 99 -9.08 -3.55 -6.72
N ARG A 100 -9.67 -3.61 -5.53
CA ARG A 100 -10.99 -4.23 -5.33
C ARG A 100 -12.11 -3.33 -5.81
N SER A 101 -13.09 -3.91 -6.48
CA SER A 101 -14.33 -3.20 -6.81
C SER A 101 -15.17 -2.99 -5.56
N GLY A 102 -15.72 -1.80 -5.38
CA GLY A 102 -16.51 -1.47 -4.21
C GLY A 102 -17.24 -0.14 -4.34
N ALA A 103 -17.82 0.31 -3.22
CA ALA A 103 -18.54 1.58 -3.15
C ALA A 103 -17.62 2.80 -3.31
N LEU A 104 -16.35 2.64 -2.90
CA LEU A 104 -15.33 3.66 -3.13
C LEU A 104 -14.80 3.50 -4.55
N HIS A 105 -14.64 4.60 -5.27
CA HIS A 105 -14.07 4.61 -6.61
C HIS A 105 -13.44 5.96 -6.91
N ILE A 106 -12.42 5.93 -7.74
CA ILE A 106 -11.79 7.13 -8.26
C ILE A 106 -12.70 7.70 -9.37
N VAL A 107 -13.15 8.93 -9.19
CA VAL A 107 -13.88 9.65 -10.25
C VAL A 107 -12.85 10.25 -11.20
N PRO A 108 -12.81 9.84 -12.48
CA PRO A 108 -11.90 10.44 -13.45
C PRO A 108 -12.20 11.94 -13.61
N LEU A 109 -11.17 12.77 -13.66
CA LEU A 109 -11.28 14.22 -13.83
C LEU A 109 -12.09 14.64 -15.07
N THR A 110 -12.14 13.77 -16.09
CA THR A 110 -12.94 13.98 -17.30
C THR A 110 -14.45 14.04 -17.04
N ARG A 111 -14.92 13.54 -15.89
CA ARG A 111 -16.33 13.58 -15.51
C ARG A 111 -16.77 14.94 -14.97
N PHE A 112 -15.81 15.78 -14.60
CA PHE A 112 -16.05 17.16 -14.18
C PHE A 112 -15.94 18.15 -15.35
N LYS A 113 -16.36 17.77 -16.56
CA LYS A 113 -16.62 18.77 -17.61
C LYS A 113 -17.78 19.63 -17.11
N GLY A 114 -17.38 20.82 -16.64
CA GLY A 114 -18.23 21.75 -15.97
C GLY A 114 -19.54 21.99 -16.71
N GLY A 115 -20.61 21.95 -15.94
CA GLY A 115 -21.77 22.72 -16.29
C GLY A 115 -21.36 24.19 -16.27
N GLY A 116 -21.05 24.75 -17.42
CA GLY A 116 -20.90 26.20 -17.57
C GLY A 116 -22.24 26.84 -17.24
N HIS A 117 -22.20 27.74 -16.31
CA HIS A 117 -23.20 28.78 -16.14
C HIS A 117 -22.82 29.97 -16.99
#